data_aeddda4b2bfe367aeea15997abcaaf0b
#
_entry.id   aeddda4b2bfe367aeea15997abcaaf0b
#
_cell.length_a   1.000
_cell.length_b   1.000
_cell.length_c   1.000
_cell.angle_alpha   90.00
_cell.angle_beta   90.00
_cell.angle_gamma   90.00
#
_symmetry.space_group_name_H-M   'P 1'
#
loop_
_entity.id
_entity.type
_entity.pdbx_description
1 polymer ?
#
loop_
_entity_poly.entity_id
_entity_poly.type
_entity_poly.pdbx_seq_one_letter_code
_entity_poly.pdbx_strand_id
1 'polypeptide(L)'
;PLNEWVPVIGVFMARKATGRSRFRSRAPEAGTRFAGGDEPVSLPDTIGKVELLAFPFRGVELGVLADRPNHTFSAVIQARARSFVLLDPVDKAHRLAGWAGVIAGLAREGSPISRVQWIERTAPDDPDALSRYLREAIDPSIGLDALPLQSYLRLTHAAAPVTEQHELYIVLQVNAGKAGRAIKQAGGKDTGACMVLARELETMARRLESAEVEVLHALGPRRLAATIRLSYDPHARANLARLDSVDPGRGGVSPRNAWPMQAEEHWSYYRTNDVVHATYWIAEWPRIDVGPDFLAPLLVQTRSMRTVAVTMEPVPPLKAMRAVGFAKTADVADEELRQKLGFLGTAKRRNQADAVSRREQELADGHADVRFSGYI
;
A
#
# COMPACT_ATOMS: atom_id res chain seq x y z
N PRO A 1 2.19 11.81 24.57
CA PRO A 1 2.49 13.00 25.38
C PRO A 1 1.99 14.25 24.68
N LEU A 2 1.51 15.25 25.42
CA LEU A 2 0.95 16.49 24.88
C LEU A 2 1.88 17.20 23.88
N ASN A 3 3.20 17.12 24.08
CA ASN A 3 4.18 17.76 23.23
C ASN A 3 4.19 17.27 21.77
N GLU A 4 3.76 16.04 21.49
CA GLU A 4 3.68 15.51 20.13
C GLU A 4 2.47 16.04 19.36
N TRP A 5 1.39 16.39 20.09
CA TRP A 5 0.15 16.89 19.49
C TRP A 5 0.19 18.39 19.20
N VAL A 6 0.97 19.18 19.96
CA VAL A 6 1.05 20.63 19.78
C VAL A 6 1.40 21.04 18.35
N PRO A 7 2.44 20.50 17.70
CA PRO A 7 2.74 20.87 16.30
C PRO A 7 1.63 20.44 15.33
N VAL A 8 1.00 19.30 15.54
CA VAL A 8 -0.09 18.80 14.69
C VAL A 8 -1.32 19.72 14.80
N ILE A 9 -1.70 20.08 16.03
CA ILE A 9 -2.79 21.03 16.28
C ILE A 9 -2.47 22.38 15.64
N GLY A 10 -1.26 22.89 15.81
CA GLY A 10 -0.81 24.17 15.25
C GLY A 10 -0.90 24.20 13.73
N VAL A 11 -0.43 23.16 13.06
CA VAL A 11 -0.52 23.04 11.59
C VAL A 11 -1.98 22.95 11.13
N PHE A 12 -2.81 22.15 11.79
CA PHE A 12 -4.24 22.04 11.45
C PHE A 12 -4.96 23.38 11.59
N MET A 13 -4.77 24.08 12.72
CA MET A 13 -5.39 25.40 12.96
C MET A 13 -4.91 26.45 11.95
N ALA A 14 -3.62 26.49 11.61
CA ALA A 14 -3.07 27.38 10.61
C ALA A 14 -3.66 27.10 9.21
N ARG A 15 -3.80 25.83 8.82
CA ARG A 15 -4.43 25.44 7.55
C ARG A 15 -5.91 25.83 7.52
N LYS A 16 -6.62 25.65 8.62
CA LYS A 16 -8.04 26.04 8.74
C LYS A 16 -8.20 27.56 8.67
N ALA A 17 -7.36 28.33 9.35
CA ALA A 17 -7.39 29.78 9.36
C ALA A 17 -7.03 30.39 7.98
N THR A 18 -6.13 29.76 7.22
CA THR A 18 -5.72 30.19 5.89
C THR A 18 -6.60 29.67 4.75
N GLY A 19 -7.66 28.92 5.06
CA GLY A 19 -8.56 28.31 4.06
C GLY A 19 -7.96 27.12 3.30
N ARG A 20 -6.74 26.70 3.63
CA ARG A 20 -6.04 25.56 2.98
C ARG A 20 -6.60 24.19 3.39
N SER A 21 -7.50 24.14 4.36
CA SER A 21 -8.23 22.92 4.75
C SER A 21 -9.32 22.54 3.75
N ARG A 22 -9.60 23.39 2.77
CA ARG A 22 -10.60 23.15 1.71
C ARG A 22 -9.94 23.23 0.34
N PHE A 23 -10.21 22.25 -0.46
CA PHE A 23 -9.74 22.16 -1.82
C PHE A 23 -10.94 22.02 -2.76
N ARG A 24 -10.89 22.73 -3.87
CA ARG A 24 -11.77 22.53 -5.03
C ARG A 24 -10.92 22.58 -6.28
N SER A 25 -11.02 21.53 -7.08
CA SER A 25 -10.41 21.51 -8.39
C SER A 25 -11.02 22.64 -9.24
N ARG A 26 -10.19 23.34 -9.98
CA ARG A 26 -10.68 24.31 -10.97
C ARG A 26 -11.35 23.52 -12.08
N ALA A 27 -12.67 23.66 -12.23
CA ALA A 27 -13.36 23.19 -13.40
C ALA A 27 -12.83 23.98 -14.62
N PRO A 28 -12.62 23.35 -15.78
CA PRO A 28 -12.34 24.08 -17.00
C PRO A 28 -13.51 25.03 -17.26
N GLU A 29 -13.22 26.28 -17.60
CA GLU A 29 -14.24 27.25 -17.97
C GLU A 29 -15.08 26.70 -19.14
N ALA A 30 -16.41 26.80 -19.03
CA ALA A 30 -17.32 26.34 -20.06
C ALA A 30 -16.96 27.07 -21.39
N GLY A 31 -16.55 26.29 -22.40
CA GLY A 31 -16.14 26.85 -23.70
C GLY A 31 -14.66 26.77 -24.03
N THR A 32 -13.78 26.49 -23.08
CA THR A 32 -12.37 26.18 -23.39
C THR A 32 -12.31 24.80 -24.03
N ARG A 33 -12.04 24.74 -25.34
CA ARG A 33 -11.64 23.51 -26.02
C ARG A 33 -10.42 22.98 -25.25
N PHE A 34 -10.46 21.72 -24.81
CA PHE A 34 -9.32 21.04 -24.24
C PHE A 34 -8.21 20.98 -25.30
N ALA A 35 -7.39 22.04 -25.36
CA ALA A 35 -6.10 21.94 -26.01
C ALA A 35 -5.30 20.91 -25.24
N GLY A 36 -4.86 19.89 -25.94
CA GLY A 36 -4.22 18.74 -25.34
C GLY A 36 -3.04 19.15 -24.46
N GLY A 37 -3.06 18.74 -23.24
CA GLY A 37 -1.84 18.23 -22.64
C GLY A 37 -1.32 18.91 -21.41
N ASP A 38 -1.05 20.17 -21.26
CA ASP A 38 -0.03 20.64 -20.31
C ASP A 38 -0.51 21.50 -19.12
N GLU A 39 -1.79 21.57 -18.83
CA GLU A 39 -2.21 22.26 -17.61
C GLU A 39 -1.87 21.43 -16.38
N PRO A 40 -1.21 22.03 -15.36
CA PRO A 40 -0.88 21.33 -14.13
C PRO A 40 -2.15 20.85 -13.43
N VAL A 41 -2.16 19.58 -13.04
CA VAL A 41 -3.26 18.99 -12.27
C VAL A 41 -3.32 19.70 -10.91
N SER A 42 -4.49 20.25 -10.59
CA SER A 42 -4.72 20.83 -9.27
C SER A 42 -4.90 19.73 -8.24
N LEU A 43 -4.09 19.72 -7.18
CA LEU A 43 -4.10 18.73 -6.11
C LEU A 43 -4.44 19.38 -4.77
N PRO A 44 -5.10 18.66 -3.85
CA PRO A 44 -5.21 19.09 -2.47
C PRO A 44 -3.84 19.34 -1.85
N ASP A 45 -3.70 20.38 -1.04
CA ASP A 45 -2.46 20.70 -0.33
C ASP A 45 -1.91 19.55 0.52
N THR A 46 -2.79 18.66 0.99
CA THR A 46 -2.43 17.46 1.77
C THR A 46 -1.65 16.43 0.96
N ILE A 47 -1.87 16.37 -0.35
CA ILE A 47 -1.19 15.45 -1.28
C ILE A 47 0.13 16.05 -1.77
N GLY A 48 0.23 17.37 -1.76
CA GLY A 48 1.42 18.08 -2.21
C GLY A 48 1.60 18.07 -3.73
N LYS A 49 2.85 18.07 -4.18
CA LYS A 49 3.23 18.08 -5.61
C LYS A 49 3.57 16.67 -6.06
N VAL A 50 2.54 15.88 -6.31
CA VAL A 50 2.66 14.51 -6.81
C VAL A 50 2.29 14.49 -8.28
N GLU A 51 3.11 13.85 -9.10
CA GLU A 51 2.89 13.69 -10.53
C GLU A 51 2.78 12.22 -10.89
N LEU A 52 1.89 11.89 -11.80
CA LEU A 52 1.76 10.56 -12.34
C LEU A 52 2.44 10.51 -13.72
N LEU A 53 3.56 9.81 -13.79
CA LEU A 53 4.38 9.66 -14.97
C LEU A 53 4.05 8.35 -15.69
N ALA A 54 4.14 8.36 -17.01
CA ALA A 54 4.13 7.18 -17.87
C ALA A 54 5.56 6.86 -18.30
N PHE A 55 6.03 5.66 -17.99
CA PHE A 55 7.38 5.24 -18.35
C PHE A 55 7.35 3.98 -19.20
N PRO A 56 7.84 4.02 -20.46
CA PRO A 56 7.91 2.85 -21.31
C PRO A 56 9.00 1.89 -20.84
N PHE A 57 8.62 0.65 -20.56
CA PHE A 57 9.53 -0.38 -20.12
C PHE A 57 9.16 -1.73 -20.75
N ARG A 58 10.05 -2.30 -21.58
CA ARG A 58 9.87 -3.61 -22.24
C ARG A 58 8.52 -3.81 -22.96
N GLY A 59 8.07 -2.78 -23.65
CA GLY A 59 6.84 -2.84 -24.47
C GLY A 59 5.54 -2.59 -23.70
N VAL A 60 5.62 -2.31 -22.39
CA VAL A 60 4.49 -1.89 -21.57
C VAL A 60 4.75 -0.50 -20.98
N GLU A 61 3.69 0.22 -20.69
CA GLU A 61 3.80 1.48 -19.94
C GLU A 61 3.65 1.22 -18.44
N LEU A 62 4.65 1.64 -17.67
CA LEU A 62 4.63 1.62 -16.21
C LEU A 62 4.12 2.96 -15.69
N GLY A 63 3.13 2.93 -14.79
CA GLY A 63 2.69 4.10 -14.03
C GLY A 63 3.63 4.36 -12.85
N VAL A 64 4.22 5.54 -12.79
CA VAL A 64 5.12 5.95 -11.71
C VAL A 64 4.57 7.20 -11.02
N LEU A 65 4.43 7.14 -9.71
CA LEU A 65 4.05 8.26 -8.87
C LEU A 65 5.31 8.98 -8.41
N ALA A 66 5.54 10.20 -8.87
CA ALA A 66 6.68 11.03 -8.49
C ALA A 66 6.24 12.07 -7.45
N ASP A 67 6.74 11.93 -6.22
CA ASP A 67 6.57 12.90 -5.15
C ASP A 67 7.77 13.85 -5.17
N ARG A 68 7.55 15.03 -5.73
CA ARG A 68 8.62 16.02 -5.99
C ARG A 68 9.24 16.58 -4.71
N PRO A 69 8.46 17.00 -3.71
CA PRO A 69 9.00 17.48 -2.43
C PRO A 69 9.88 16.48 -1.70
N ASN A 70 9.49 15.20 -1.71
CA ASN A 70 10.21 14.14 -1.00
C ASN A 70 11.26 13.42 -1.86
N HIS A 71 11.38 13.81 -3.15
CA HIS A 71 12.28 13.17 -4.12
C HIS A 71 12.11 11.65 -4.17
N THR A 72 10.86 11.17 -4.17
CA THR A 72 10.57 9.74 -4.22
C THR A 72 9.76 9.37 -5.45
N PHE A 73 10.01 8.16 -5.93
CA PHE A 73 9.34 7.56 -7.07
C PHE A 73 8.75 6.23 -6.63
N SER A 74 7.47 6.02 -6.89
CA SER A 74 6.76 4.82 -6.46
C SER A 74 6.04 4.17 -7.64
N ALA A 75 6.04 2.84 -7.69
CA ALA A 75 5.24 2.08 -8.63
C ALA A 75 4.58 0.90 -7.93
N VAL A 76 3.53 0.36 -8.54
CA VAL A 76 2.60 -0.54 -7.90
C VAL A 76 2.50 -1.84 -8.70
N ILE A 77 2.61 -2.97 -8.00
CA ILE A 77 2.24 -4.29 -8.48
C ILE A 77 0.87 -4.62 -7.89
N GLN A 78 -0.06 -5.04 -8.73
CA GLN A 78 -1.27 -5.70 -8.28
C GLN A 78 -0.98 -7.20 -8.17
N ALA A 79 -1.30 -7.76 -7.01
CA ALA A 79 -1.08 -9.17 -6.71
C ALA A 79 -2.37 -9.82 -6.22
N ARG A 80 -2.36 -11.14 -6.14
CA ARG A 80 -3.43 -11.93 -5.55
C ARG A 80 -2.80 -12.92 -4.58
N ALA A 81 -3.25 -12.90 -3.34
CA ALA A 81 -2.92 -13.94 -2.39
C ALA A 81 -3.87 -15.13 -2.59
N ARG A 82 -3.33 -16.33 -2.65
CA ARG A 82 -4.15 -17.54 -2.56
C ARG A 82 -4.69 -17.67 -1.14
N SER A 83 -5.83 -18.36 -0.99
CA SER A 83 -6.45 -18.54 0.32
C SER A 83 -5.44 -19.06 1.36
N PHE A 84 -5.11 -18.22 2.33
CA PHE A 84 -4.17 -18.55 3.40
C PHE A 84 -4.86 -19.25 4.57
N VAL A 85 -6.09 -18.85 4.85
CA VAL A 85 -6.86 -19.34 6.01
C VAL A 85 -7.11 -20.86 5.95
N LEU A 86 -7.31 -21.38 4.73
CA LEU A 86 -7.61 -22.81 4.50
C LEU A 86 -6.38 -23.71 4.44
N LEU A 87 -5.18 -23.15 4.55
CA LEU A 87 -3.95 -23.93 4.52
C LEU A 87 -3.71 -24.65 5.86
N ASP A 88 -3.00 -25.76 5.78
CA ASP A 88 -2.48 -26.39 6.97
C ASP A 88 -1.32 -25.58 7.62
N PRO A 89 -0.94 -25.88 8.87
CA PRO A 89 0.11 -25.13 9.57
C PRO A 89 1.47 -25.18 8.89
N VAL A 90 1.81 -26.27 8.20
CA VAL A 90 3.11 -26.44 7.50
C VAL A 90 3.16 -25.54 6.28
N ASP A 91 2.11 -25.52 5.47
CA ASP A 91 2.00 -24.66 4.31
C ASP A 91 1.96 -23.18 4.69
N LYS A 92 1.27 -22.83 5.79
CA LYS A 92 1.30 -21.48 6.34
C LYS A 92 2.72 -21.04 6.71
N ALA A 93 3.46 -21.91 7.42
CA ALA A 93 4.85 -21.63 7.80
C ALA A 93 5.75 -21.48 6.56
N HIS A 94 5.56 -22.31 5.54
CA HIS A 94 6.32 -22.21 4.27
C HIS A 94 6.08 -20.86 3.57
N ARG A 95 4.84 -20.43 3.46
CA ARG A 95 4.51 -19.13 2.85
C ARG A 95 5.05 -17.95 3.64
N LEU A 96 5.00 -18.03 4.98
CA LEU A 96 5.60 -17.00 5.82
C LEU A 96 7.11 -16.93 5.63
N ALA A 97 7.80 -18.06 5.54
CA ALA A 97 9.23 -18.11 5.24
C ALA A 97 9.54 -17.52 3.85
N GLY A 98 8.72 -17.84 2.84
CA GLY A 98 8.81 -17.24 1.51
C GLY A 98 8.69 -15.71 1.55
N TRP A 99 7.70 -15.19 2.26
CA TRP A 99 7.51 -13.76 2.45
C TRP A 99 8.68 -13.12 3.22
N ALA A 100 9.18 -13.75 4.29
CA ALA A 100 10.37 -13.29 5.00
C ALA A 100 11.59 -13.18 4.07
N GLY A 101 11.77 -14.14 3.16
CA GLY A 101 12.80 -14.11 2.12
C GLY A 101 12.63 -12.95 1.13
N VAL A 102 11.40 -12.61 0.75
CA VAL A 102 11.12 -11.41 -0.08
C VAL A 102 11.61 -10.14 0.62
N ILE A 103 11.25 -9.96 1.89
CA ILE A 103 11.63 -8.79 2.68
C ILE A 103 13.15 -8.75 2.92
N ALA A 104 13.78 -9.88 3.26
CA ALA A 104 15.22 -9.98 3.45
C ALA A 104 15.98 -9.55 2.18
N GLY A 105 15.48 -9.96 1.02
CA GLY A 105 16.07 -9.56 -0.26
C GLY A 105 16.01 -8.06 -0.57
N LEU A 106 15.17 -7.29 0.11
CA LEU A 106 15.07 -5.84 -0.03
C LEU A 106 16.06 -5.09 0.87
N ALA A 107 16.43 -5.68 2.00
CA ALA A 107 17.34 -5.08 2.98
C ALA A 107 18.83 -5.21 2.62
N ARG A 108 19.15 -5.68 1.39
CA ARG A 108 20.54 -5.84 0.93
C ARG A 108 21.29 -4.51 0.89
N GLU A 109 22.62 -4.57 1.11
CA GLU A 109 23.47 -3.39 0.97
C GLU A 109 23.37 -2.81 -0.46
N GLY A 110 23.28 -1.48 -0.52
CA GLY A 110 23.14 -0.77 -1.80
C GLY A 110 21.79 -0.90 -2.49
N SER A 111 20.79 -1.47 -1.84
CA SER A 111 19.42 -1.51 -2.37
C SER A 111 18.90 -0.08 -2.65
N PRO A 112 18.41 0.20 -3.86
CA PRO A 112 17.82 1.50 -4.16
C PRO A 112 16.43 1.67 -3.53
N ILE A 113 15.81 0.57 -3.07
CA ILE A 113 14.48 0.59 -2.46
C ILE A 113 14.57 1.23 -1.07
N SER A 114 13.84 2.31 -0.89
CA SER A 114 13.75 3.03 0.37
C SER A 114 12.57 2.57 1.23
N ARG A 115 11.51 2.10 0.58
CA ARG A 115 10.26 1.71 1.24
C ARG A 115 9.49 0.71 0.39
N VAL A 116 8.84 -0.23 1.06
CA VAL A 116 7.82 -1.11 0.48
C VAL A 116 6.53 -0.92 1.26
N GLN A 117 5.41 -0.90 0.56
CA GLN A 117 4.12 -0.85 1.22
C GLN A 117 3.27 -2.02 0.72
N TRP A 118 2.74 -2.78 1.65
CA TRP A 118 1.69 -3.76 1.43
C TRP A 118 0.35 -3.09 1.70
N ILE A 119 -0.57 -3.17 0.76
CA ILE A 119 -1.90 -2.59 0.85
C ILE A 119 -2.92 -3.66 0.53
N GLU A 120 -3.80 -3.91 1.46
CA GLU A 120 -5.01 -4.68 1.24
C GLU A 120 -6.21 -3.75 1.30
N ARG A 121 -7.00 -3.74 0.25
CA ARG A 121 -8.22 -2.95 0.16
C ARG A 121 -9.42 -3.87 0.03
N THR A 122 -10.33 -3.78 0.97
CA THR A 122 -11.63 -4.43 0.90
C THR A 122 -12.65 -3.42 0.40
N ALA A 123 -13.30 -3.75 -0.68
CA ALA A 123 -14.34 -2.92 -1.30
C ALA A 123 -15.53 -3.78 -1.70
N PRO A 124 -16.75 -3.21 -1.75
CA PRO A 124 -17.90 -3.93 -2.27
C PRO A 124 -17.61 -4.38 -3.69
N ASP A 125 -18.00 -5.60 -4.01
CA ASP A 125 -17.95 -6.09 -5.37
C ASP A 125 -18.92 -5.31 -6.27
N ASP A 126 -18.69 -5.36 -7.58
CA ASP A 126 -19.63 -4.80 -8.53
C ASP A 126 -20.93 -5.66 -8.52
N PRO A 127 -22.06 -5.13 -8.04
CA PRO A 127 -23.30 -5.91 -7.93
C PRO A 127 -23.79 -6.44 -9.28
N ASP A 128 -23.37 -5.79 -10.37
CA ASP A 128 -23.74 -6.19 -11.72
C ASP A 128 -22.76 -7.20 -12.35
N ALA A 129 -21.59 -7.42 -11.77
CA ALA A 129 -20.56 -8.31 -12.33
C ALA A 129 -21.09 -9.74 -12.49
N LEU A 130 -21.71 -10.25 -11.44
CA LEU A 130 -22.31 -11.59 -11.45
C LEU A 130 -23.47 -11.69 -12.42
N SER A 131 -24.31 -10.66 -12.49
CA SER A 131 -25.43 -10.60 -13.45
C SER A 131 -24.96 -10.51 -14.90
N ARG A 132 -23.82 -9.87 -15.17
CA ARG A 132 -23.19 -9.86 -16.50
C ARG A 132 -22.64 -11.22 -16.85
N TYR A 133 -21.86 -11.81 -15.96
CA TYR A 133 -21.31 -13.16 -16.15
C TYR A 133 -22.41 -14.18 -16.43
N LEU A 134 -23.49 -14.17 -15.66
CA LEU A 134 -24.61 -15.07 -15.84
C LEU A 134 -25.28 -14.91 -17.21
N ARG A 135 -25.46 -13.70 -17.68
CA ARG A 135 -26.03 -13.46 -19.02
C ARG A 135 -25.18 -14.02 -20.16
N GLU A 136 -23.86 -14.03 -19.96
CA GLU A 136 -22.89 -14.57 -20.93
C GLU A 136 -22.74 -16.09 -20.81
N ALA A 137 -22.85 -16.64 -19.59
CA ALA A 137 -22.58 -18.05 -19.28
C ALA A 137 -23.83 -18.95 -19.33
N ILE A 138 -25.03 -18.38 -19.26
CA ILE A 138 -26.29 -19.15 -19.35
C ILE A 138 -26.44 -19.71 -20.76
N ASP A 139 -26.62 -21.03 -20.86
CA ASP A 139 -26.98 -21.68 -22.12
C ASP A 139 -28.32 -21.14 -22.60
N PRO A 140 -28.39 -20.56 -23.81
CA PRO A 140 -29.64 -20.01 -24.37
C PRO A 140 -30.77 -21.03 -24.51
N SER A 141 -30.47 -22.33 -24.50
CA SER A 141 -31.47 -23.42 -24.58
C SER A 141 -32.21 -23.63 -23.25
N ILE A 142 -31.70 -23.11 -22.14
CA ILE A 142 -32.33 -23.23 -20.83
C ILE A 142 -33.38 -22.12 -20.68
N GLY A 143 -34.62 -22.51 -20.52
CA GLY A 143 -35.72 -21.55 -20.27
C GLY A 143 -35.50 -20.76 -18.99
N LEU A 144 -35.75 -19.46 -18.99
CA LEU A 144 -35.63 -18.58 -17.82
C LEU A 144 -36.56 -18.98 -16.66
N ASP A 145 -37.56 -19.80 -16.94
CA ASP A 145 -38.53 -20.37 -16.01
C ASP A 145 -38.05 -21.69 -15.36
N ALA A 146 -36.90 -22.23 -15.78
CA ALA A 146 -36.33 -23.43 -15.22
C ALA A 146 -36.05 -23.27 -13.72
N LEU A 147 -36.61 -24.12 -12.88
CA LEU A 147 -36.49 -24.06 -11.40
C LEU A 147 -35.05 -24.00 -10.93
N PRO A 148 -34.10 -24.81 -11.46
CA PRO A 148 -32.70 -24.70 -11.06
C PRO A 148 -32.10 -23.32 -11.34
N LEU A 149 -32.38 -22.74 -12.49
CA LEU A 149 -31.89 -21.41 -12.89
C LEU A 149 -32.48 -20.33 -11.99
N GLN A 150 -33.78 -20.37 -11.72
CA GLN A 150 -34.39 -19.41 -10.79
C GLN A 150 -33.88 -19.53 -9.37
N SER A 151 -33.61 -20.76 -8.90
CA SER A 151 -32.99 -20.97 -7.59
C SER A 151 -31.58 -20.38 -7.53
N TYR A 152 -30.79 -20.59 -8.59
CA TYR A 152 -29.44 -20.04 -8.70
C TYR A 152 -29.46 -18.50 -8.76
N LEU A 153 -30.32 -17.90 -9.57
CA LEU A 153 -30.49 -16.46 -9.65
C LEU A 153 -30.90 -15.84 -8.31
N ARG A 154 -31.78 -16.50 -7.54
CA ARG A 154 -32.14 -16.04 -6.19
C ARG A 154 -30.94 -16.08 -5.23
N LEU A 155 -30.13 -17.14 -5.26
CA LEU A 155 -28.92 -17.24 -4.45
C LEU A 155 -27.90 -16.14 -4.81
N THR A 156 -27.69 -15.89 -6.10
CA THR A 156 -26.78 -14.86 -6.57
C THR A 156 -27.23 -13.46 -6.18
N HIS A 157 -28.52 -13.16 -6.30
CA HIS A 157 -29.07 -11.89 -5.82
C HIS A 157 -28.98 -11.72 -4.31
N ALA A 158 -29.13 -12.79 -3.54
CA ALA A 158 -28.98 -12.75 -2.09
C ALA A 158 -27.50 -12.60 -1.65
N ALA A 159 -26.58 -13.16 -2.44
CA ALA A 159 -25.13 -13.07 -2.15
C ALA A 159 -24.51 -11.74 -2.58
N ALA A 160 -24.98 -11.13 -3.67
CA ALA A 160 -24.39 -9.91 -4.25
C ALA A 160 -24.17 -8.75 -3.26
N PRO A 161 -25.09 -8.43 -2.32
CA PRO A 161 -24.89 -7.34 -1.36
C PRO A 161 -23.82 -7.62 -0.31
N VAL A 162 -23.38 -8.87 -0.18
CA VAL A 162 -22.46 -9.34 0.88
C VAL A 162 -21.08 -9.67 0.32
N THR A 163 -20.94 -9.67 -1.01
CA THR A 163 -19.68 -10.00 -1.67
C THR A 163 -18.72 -8.82 -1.57
N GLU A 164 -17.58 -9.04 -0.95
CA GLU A 164 -16.48 -8.09 -0.86
C GLU A 164 -15.32 -8.58 -1.74
N GLN A 165 -14.70 -7.65 -2.43
CA GLN A 165 -13.52 -7.90 -3.23
C GLN A 165 -12.28 -7.45 -2.48
N HIS A 166 -11.32 -8.36 -2.32
CA HIS A 166 -10.03 -8.10 -1.70
C HIS A 166 -9.00 -7.82 -2.78
N GLU A 167 -8.48 -6.63 -2.78
CA GLU A 167 -7.44 -6.20 -3.72
C GLU A 167 -6.12 -6.02 -2.98
N LEU A 168 -5.09 -6.70 -3.46
CA LEU A 168 -3.75 -6.64 -2.90
C LEU A 168 -2.82 -5.85 -3.81
N TYR A 169 -2.15 -4.87 -3.23
CA TYR A 169 -1.15 -4.05 -3.90
C TYR A 169 0.17 -4.06 -3.14
N ILE A 170 1.26 -4.17 -3.88
CA ILE A 170 2.62 -4.00 -3.36
C ILE A 170 3.21 -2.77 -4.03
N VAL A 171 3.52 -1.77 -3.23
CA VAL A 171 4.13 -0.52 -3.67
C VAL A 171 5.61 -0.54 -3.37
N LEU A 172 6.44 -0.30 -4.38
CA LEU A 172 7.87 -0.07 -4.20
C LEU A 172 8.19 1.40 -4.36
N GLN A 173 9.04 1.92 -3.47
CA GLN A 173 9.49 3.29 -3.49
C GLN A 173 11.00 3.38 -3.54
N VAL A 174 11.49 4.20 -4.46
CA VAL A 174 12.89 4.61 -4.57
C VAL A 174 13.01 6.06 -4.12
N ASN A 175 13.99 6.36 -3.29
CA ASN A 175 14.33 7.74 -2.93
C ASN A 175 15.55 8.19 -3.73
N ALA A 176 15.41 9.27 -4.49
CA ALA A 176 16.43 9.77 -5.40
C ALA A 176 17.73 10.18 -4.68
N GLY A 177 17.65 10.66 -3.44
CA GLY A 177 18.81 10.97 -2.63
C GLY A 177 19.62 9.74 -2.23
N LYS A 178 18.91 8.66 -1.83
CA LYS A 178 19.56 7.39 -1.44
C LYS A 178 20.08 6.59 -2.65
N ALA A 179 19.34 6.60 -3.76
CA ALA A 179 19.63 5.84 -4.97
C ALA A 179 20.40 6.66 -6.03
N GLY A 180 20.92 7.84 -5.70
CA GLY A 180 21.48 8.79 -6.66
C GLY A 180 22.52 8.22 -7.60
N ARG A 181 23.41 7.31 -7.12
CA ARG A 181 24.41 6.64 -7.97
C ARG A 181 23.75 5.73 -9.01
N ALA A 182 22.80 4.88 -8.59
CA ALA A 182 22.08 3.98 -9.47
C ALA A 182 21.24 4.76 -10.51
N ILE A 183 20.57 5.81 -10.07
CA ILE A 183 19.79 6.70 -10.94
C ILE A 183 20.68 7.38 -12.00
N LYS A 184 21.84 7.89 -11.59
CA LYS A 184 22.80 8.52 -12.51
C LYS A 184 23.28 7.53 -13.56
N GLN A 185 23.61 6.29 -13.18
CA GLN A 185 24.03 5.23 -14.07
C GLN A 185 22.91 4.78 -15.04
N ALA A 186 21.66 4.89 -14.64
CA ALA A 186 20.48 4.53 -15.43
C ALA A 186 19.93 5.67 -16.32
N GLY A 187 20.68 6.76 -16.51
CA GLY A 187 20.28 7.90 -17.36
C GLY A 187 19.98 9.20 -16.62
N GLY A 188 19.99 9.18 -15.29
CA GLY A 188 19.77 10.35 -14.45
C GLY A 188 18.33 10.87 -14.43
N LYS A 189 18.05 11.85 -13.59
CA LYS A 189 16.74 12.51 -13.46
C LYS A 189 15.59 11.50 -13.34
N ASP A 190 14.43 11.85 -13.85
CA ASP A 190 13.22 11.01 -13.80
C ASP A 190 13.38 9.72 -14.59
N THR A 191 13.99 9.78 -15.77
CA THR A 191 14.22 8.58 -16.61
C THR A 191 15.06 7.55 -15.87
N GLY A 192 16.15 7.98 -15.22
CA GLY A 192 16.99 7.10 -14.42
C GLY A 192 16.26 6.53 -13.21
N ALA A 193 15.47 7.34 -12.51
CA ALA A 193 14.68 6.91 -11.37
C ALA A 193 13.61 5.88 -11.77
N CYS A 194 12.88 6.15 -12.84
CA CYS A 194 11.89 5.22 -13.38
C CYS A 194 12.53 3.91 -13.87
N MET A 195 13.71 3.96 -14.50
CA MET A 195 14.43 2.77 -14.93
C MET A 195 14.89 1.90 -13.76
N VAL A 196 15.43 2.52 -12.70
CA VAL A 196 15.83 1.80 -11.47
C VAL A 196 14.60 1.17 -10.84
N LEU A 197 13.52 1.91 -10.70
CA LEU A 197 12.28 1.44 -10.11
C LEU A 197 11.68 0.27 -10.93
N ALA A 198 11.66 0.37 -12.26
CA ALA A 198 11.13 -0.68 -13.13
C ALA A 198 11.91 -2.00 -13.00
N ARG A 199 13.25 -1.95 -12.89
CA ARG A 199 14.11 -3.13 -12.67
C ARG A 199 13.87 -3.75 -11.29
N GLU A 200 13.73 -2.93 -10.26
CA GLU A 200 13.43 -3.44 -8.91
C GLU A 200 12.02 -4.03 -8.83
N LEU A 201 11.05 -3.45 -9.56
CA LEU A 201 9.71 -4.02 -9.68
C LEU A 201 9.73 -5.42 -10.30
N GLU A 202 10.46 -5.60 -11.40
CA GLU A 202 10.61 -6.90 -12.05
C GLU A 202 11.29 -7.92 -11.13
N THR A 203 12.28 -7.48 -10.36
CA THR A 203 12.94 -8.33 -9.37
C THR A 203 11.98 -8.70 -8.25
N MET A 204 11.16 -7.74 -7.79
CA MET A 204 10.14 -7.98 -6.77
C MET A 204 9.08 -8.96 -7.26
N ALA A 205 8.59 -8.80 -8.49
CA ALA A 205 7.61 -9.70 -9.08
C ALA A 205 8.10 -11.16 -9.05
N ARG A 206 9.33 -11.42 -9.50
CA ARG A 206 9.91 -12.77 -9.43
C ARG A 206 10.03 -13.33 -8.01
N ARG A 207 10.37 -12.48 -7.04
CA ARG A 207 10.43 -12.90 -5.62
C ARG A 207 9.06 -13.22 -5.05
N LEU A 208 8.05 -12.42 -5.39
CA LEU A 208 6.66 -12.67 -4.98
C LEU A 208 6.16 -14.00 -5.54
N GLU A 209 6.42 -14.29 -6.83
CA GLU A 209 6.08 -15.56 -7.45
C GLU A 209 6.79 -16.73 -6.77
N SER A 210 8.08 -16.59 -6.41
CA SER A 210 8.82 -17.60 -5.64
C SER A 210 8.26 -17.80 -4.23
N ALA A 211 7.57 -16.82 -3.67
CA ALA A 211 6.88 -16.90 -2.39
C ALA A 211 5.38 -17.28 -2.54
N GLU A 212 5.01 -17.84 -3.69
CA GLU A 212 3.63 -18.25 -4.03
C GLU A 212 2.57 -17.11 -4.00
N VAL A 213 3.01 -15.88 -4.16
CA VAL A 213 2.12 -14.74 -4.38
C VAL A 213 1.95 -14.54 -5.88
N GLU A 214 0.72 -14.67 -6.38
CA GLU A 214 0.40 -14.48 -7.79
C GLU A 214 0.53 -13.01 -8.16
N VAL A 215 1.44 -12.69 -9.07
CA VAL A 215 1.61 -11.35 -9.63
C VAL A 215 0.67 -11.20 -10.83
N LEU A 216 -0.30 -10.30 -10.73
CA LEU A 216 -1.22 -10.07 -11.82
C LEU A 216 -0.58 -9.17 -12.88
N HIS A 217 -0.15 -7.98 -12.50
CA HIS A 217 0.55 -7.05 -13.37
C HIS A 217 1.12 -5.86 -12.58
N ALA A 218 2.11 -5.18 -13.15
CA ALA A 218 2.49 -3.83 -12.71
C ALA A 218 1.48 -2.83 -13.27
N LEU A 219 1.07 -1.85 -12.47
CA LEU A 219 0.05 -0.90 -12.89
C LEU A 219 0.63 0.09 -13.91
N GLY A 220 -0.01 0.15 -15.08
CA GLY A 220 0.21 1.23 -16.04
C GLY A 220 -0.41 2.56 -15.54
N PRO A 221 -0.10 3.70 -16.20
CA PRO A 221 -0.50 5.02 -15.71
C PRO A 221 -2.02 5.17 -15.55
N ARG A 222 -2.80 4.63 -16.48
CA ARG A 222 -4.28 4.71 -16.42
C ARG A 222 -4.88 3.85 -15.31
N ARG A 223 -4.37 2.63 -15.12
CA ARG A 223 -4.81 1.73 -14.03
C ARG A 223 -4.37 2.26 -12.66
N LEU A 224 -3.16 2.79 -12.56
CA LEU A 224 -2.70 3.46 -11.34
C LEU A 224 -3.60 4.66 -11.00
N ALA A 225 -3.96 5.47 -11.98
CA ALA A 225 -4.91 6.56 -11.81
C ALA A 225 -6.29 6.09 -11.34
N ALA A 226 -6.80 4.98 -11.89
CA ALA A 226 -8.06 4.38 -11.44
C ALA A 226 -7.98 3.85 -10.01
N THR A 227 -6.87 3.21 -9.64
CA THR A 227 -6.63 2.71 -8.27
C THR A 227 -6.60 3.86 -7.26
N ILE A 228 -5.95 4.98 -7.60
CA ILE A 228 -5.93 6.20 -6.78
C ILE A 228 -7.35 6.78 -6.68
N ARG A 229 -8.07 6.91 -7.79
CA ARG A 229 -9.44 7.42 -7.79
C ARG A 229 -10.36 6.59 -6.90
N LEU A 230 -10.30 5.26 -6.98
CA LEU A 230 -11.10 4.37 -6.16
C LEU A 230 -10.76 4.46 -4.66
N SER A 231 -9.58 4.94 -4.30
CA SER A 231 -9.23 5.21 -2.90
C SER A 231 -9.94 6.45 -2.36
N TYR A 232 -10.26 7.42 -3.21
CA TYR A 232 -11.02 8.62 -2.84
C TYR A 232 -12.52 8.50 -3.10
N ASP A 233 -12.91 7.69 -4.08
CA ASP A 233 -14.30 7.51 -4.49
C ASP A 233 -14.57 6.02 -4.82
N PRO A 234 -14.81 5.18 -3.80
CA PRO A 234 -15.11 3.76 -4.01
C PRO A 234 -16.37 3.53 -4.85
N HIS A 235 -17.30 4.47 -4.85
CA HIS A 235 -18.55 4.37 -5.63
C HIS A 235 -18.34 4.48 -7.15
N ALA A 236 -17.18 5.01 -7.58
CA ALA A 236 -16.80 5.04 -9.00
C ALA A 236 -16.53 3.64 -9.60
N ARG A 237 -16.45 2.57 -8.79
CA ARG A 237 -16.07 1.22 -9.22
C ARG A 237 -16.92 0.69 -10.36
N ALA A 238 -18.25 0.72 -10.23
CA ALA A 238 -19.17 0.22 -11.25
C ALA A 238 -19.01 0.98 -12.59
N ASN A 239 -18.80 2.30 -12.54
CA ASN A 239 -18.57 3.10 -13.73
C ASN A 239 -17.22 2.77 -14.39
N LEU A 240 -16.17 2.56 -13.61
CA LEU A 240 -14.85 2.17 -14.12
C LEU A 240 -14.89 0.78 -14.75
N ALA A 241 -15.52 -0.19 -14.09
CA ALA A 241 -15.69 -1.54 -14.64
C ALA A 241 -16.44 -1.52 -15.97
N ARG A 242 -17.46 -0.68 -16.11
CA ARG A 242 -18.19 -0.50 -17.37
C ARG A 242 -17.31 0.10 -18.47
N LEU A 243 -16.49 1.10 -18.14
CA LEU A 243 -15.54 1.67 -19.10
C LEU A 243 -14.50 0.64 -19.56
N ASP A 244 -14.00 -0.16 -18.65
CA ASP A 244 -13.02 -1.22 -18.94
C ASP A 244 -13.63 -2.32 -19.82
N SER A 245 -14.93 -2.63 -19.68
CA SER A 245 -15.62 -3.60 -20.55
C SER A 245 -15.84 -3.10 -21.97
N VAL A 246 -16.01 -1.79 -22.17
CA VAL A 246 -16.20 -1.17 -23.49
C VAL A 246 -14.88 -1.03 -24.26
N ASP A 247 -13.77 -0.73 -23.56
CA ASP A 247 -12.44 -0.57 -24.17
C ASP A 247 -11.36 -1.23 -23.30
N PRO A 248 -11.21 -2.56 -23.35
CA PRO A 248 -10.21 -3.29 -22.55
C PRO A 248 -8.77 -2.85 -22.79
N GLY A 249 -8.46 -2.34 -23.97
CA GLY A 249 -7.13 -1.84 -24.34
C GLY A 249 -6.77 -0.49 -23.69
N ARG A 250 -7.80 0.25 -23.25
CA ARG A 250 -7.65 1.56 -22.60
C ARG A 250 -8.14 1.59 -21.16
N GLY A 251 -8.18 0.43 -20.50
CA GLY A 251 -8.68 0.30 -19.14
C GLY A 251 -8.11 1.33 -18.15
N GLY A 252 -8.94 1.74 -17.19
CA GLY A 252 -8.62 2.75 -16.21
C GLY A 252 -9.04 4.18 -16.61
N VAL A 253 -8.50 5.20 -15.94
CA VAL A 253 -8.83 6.62 -16.17
C VAL A 253 -7.60 7.43 -16.58
N SER A 254 -7.84 8.60 -17.15
CA SER A 254 -6.74 9.55 -17.37
C SER A 254 -6.08 9.94 -16.05
N PRO A 255 -4.74 10.09 -15.98
CA PRO A 255 -4.02 10.56 -14.80
C PRO A 255 -4.62 11.81 -14.13
N ARG A 256 -5.20 12.69 -14.92
CA ARG A 256 -5.89 13.89 -14.41
C ARG A 256 -7.14 13.58 -13.58
N ASN A 257 -7.81 12.48 -13.87
CA ASN A 257 -9.04 12.06 -13.22
C ASN A 257 -8.79 11.14 -12.00
N ALA A 258 -7.54 10.98 -11.59
CA ALA A 258 -7.16 10.18 -10.43
C ALA A 258 -7.56 10.84 -9.10
N TRP A 259 -7.66 12.15 -9.07
CA TRP A 259 -7.74 12.95 -7.85
C TRP A 259 -9.17 13.39 -7.54
N PRO A 260 -9.49 13.67 -6.25
CA PRO A 260 -10.81 14.20 -5.90
C PRO A 260 -11.00 15.62 -6.46
N MET A 261 -12.22 15.93 -6.86
CA MET A 261 -12.57 17.28 -7.33
C MET A 261 -12.76 18.25 -6.15
N GLN A 262 -13.13 17.74 -5.00
CA GLN A 262 -13.32 18.51 -3.77
C GLN A 262 -12.75 17.72 -2.60
N ALA A 263 -12.10 18.42 -1.68
CA ALA A 263 -11.62 17.84 -0.43
C ALA A 263 -11.77 18.83 0.74
N GLU A 264 -12.10 18.31 1.90
CA GLU A 264 -12.20 19.06 3.14
C GLU A 264 -11.50 18.30 4.28
N GLU A 265 -10.64 19.00 5.00
CA GLU A 265 -9.91 18.49 6.14
C GLU A 265 -10.66 18.81 7.43
N HIS A 266 -11.03 17.77 8.17
CA HIS A 266 -11.59 17.86 9.51
C HIS A 266 -10.64 17.22 10.51
N TRP A 267 -10.81 17.50 11.79
CA TRP A 267 -9.92 16.98 12.83
C TRP A 267 -9.91 15.45 12.93
N SER A 268 -11.07 14.81 12.78
CA SER A 268 -11.26 13.36 12.95
C SER A 268 -11.50 12.61 11.64
N TYR A 269 -11.66 13.29 10.52
CA TYR A 269 -11.91 12.69 9.22
C TYR A 269 -11.47 13.60 8.07
N TYR A 270 -11.32 13.02 6.92
CA TYR A 270 -11.08 13.71 5.66
C TYR A 270 -12.24 13.44 4.72
N ARG A 271 -12.81 14.46 4.12
CA ARG A 271 -13.93 14.33 3.20
C ARG A 271 -13.47 14.59 1.77
N THR A 272 -13.79 13.68 0.85
CA THR A 272 -13.53 13.85 -0.58
C THR A 272 -14.82 13.67 -1.34
N ASN A 273 -15.24 14.67 -2.13
CA ASN A 273 -16.54 14.68 -2.79
C ASN A 273 -17.65 14.33 -1.76
N ASP A 274 -18.30 13.18 -1.93
CA ASP A 274 -19.38 12.70 -1.04
C ASP A 274 -18.93 11.58 -0.08
N VAL A 275 -17.63 11.28 -0.02
CA VAL A 275 -17.07 10.18 0.78
C VAL A 275 -16.32 10.72 1.99
N VAL A 276 -16.50 10.09 3.13
CA VAL A 276 -15.79 10.39 4.38
C VAL A 276 -14.76 9.31 4.67
N HIS A 277 -13.53 9.74 4.97
CA HIS A 277 -12.39 8.87 5.27
C HIS A 277 -11.94 9.10 6.71
N ALA A 278 -11.80 8.04 7.48
CA ALA A 278 -11.15 8.05 8.78
C ALA A 278 -9.90 7.18 8.70
N THR A 279 -8.77 7.70 9.18
CA THR A 279 -7.50 6.99 9.16
C THR A 279 -7.02 6.77 10.58
N TYR A 280 -6.70 5.53 10.89
CA TYR A 280 -6.18 5.09 12.17
C TYR A 280 -4.76 4.59 12.00
N TRP A 281 -3.86 5.08 12.83
CA TRP A 281 -2.51 4.56 12.92
C TRP A 281 -2.48 3.41 13.95
N ILE A 282 -1.84 2.30 13.59
CA ILE A 282 -1.60 1.20 14.50
C ILE A 282 -0.45 1.60 15.43
N ALA A 283 -0.82 2.10 16.61
CA ALA A 283 0.14 2.65 17.57
C ALA A 283 1.03 1.58 18.20
N GLU A 284 0.47 0.39 18.46
CA GLU A 284 1.19 -0.73 19.05
C GLU A 284 0.87 -2.03 18.33
N TRP A 285 1.90 -2.80 18.06
CA TRP A 285 1.81 -4.15 17.53
C TRP A 285 1.93 -5.16 18.69
N PRO A 286 1.43 -6.40 18.53
CA PRO A 286 1.60 -7.43 19.54
C PRO A 286 3.07 -7.60 19.93
N ARG A 287 3.34 -7.66 21.23
CA ARG A 287 4.70 -7.85 21.79
C ARG A 287 5.01 -9.32 22.08
N ILE A 288 4.04 -10.18 21.88
CA ILE A 288 4.15 -11.63 22.00
C ILE A 288 4.07 -12.25 20.61
N ASP A 289 4.55 -13.48 20.48
CA ASP A 289 4.39 -14.23 19.25
C ASP A 289 2.90 -14.45 18.98
N VAL A 290 2.46 -14.10 17.79
CA VAL A 290 1.09 -14.22 17.32
C VAL A 290 1.00 -15.24 16.21
N GLY A 291 -0.13 -15.90 16.10
CA GLY A 291 -0.39 -16.79 14.98
C GLY A 291 -0.45 -16.04 13.64
N PRO A 292 -0.26 -16.75 12.53
CA PRO A 292 -0.24 -16.14 11.21
C PRO A 292 -1.57 -15.46 10.83
N ASP A 293 -2.64 -15.81 11.51
CA ASP A 293 -4.00 -15.32 11.24
C ASP A 293 -4.41 -14.15 12.16
N PHE A 294 -3.49 -13.54 12.91
CA PHE A 294 -3.83 -12.53 13.91
C PHE A 294 -4.55 -11.29 13.35
N LEU A 295 -4.35 -10.97 12.07
CA LEU A 295 -5.05 -9.90 11.37
C LEU A 295 -6.39 -10.34 10.74
N ALA A 296 -6.74 -11.63 10.77
CA ALA A 296 -7.95 -12.14 10.14
C ALA A 296 -9.25 -11.45 10.62
N PRO A 297 -9.42 -11.12 11.92
CA PRO A 297 -10.59 -10.37 12.36
C PRO A 297 -10.72 -9.02 11.66
N LEU A 298 -9.62 -8.35 11.40
CA LEU A 298 -9.59 -7.07 10.70
C LEU A 298 -9.78 -7.24 9.19
N LEU A 299 -9.15 -8.24 8.57
CA LEU A 299 -9.11 -8.38 7.12
C LEU A 299 -10.34 -9.09 6.55
N VAL A 300 -10.97 -10.01 7.29
CA VAL A 300 -12.00 -10.91 6.75
C VAL A 300 -13.35 -10.78 7.46
N GLN A 301 -13.37 -10.41 8.75
CA GLN A 301 -14.59 -10.47 9.55
C GLN A 301 -15.37 -9.16 9.62
N THR A 302 -14.84 -8.08 9.12
CA THR A 302 -15.49 -6.76 9.12
C THR A 302 -16.21 -6.51 7.79
N ARG A 303 -17.47 -6.06 7.86
CA ARG A 303 -18.31 -5.73 6.69
C ARG A 303 -18.23 -4.26 6.27
N SER A 304 -17.10 -3.61 6.46
CA SER A 304 -16.91 -2.21 6.11
C SER A 304 -15.83 -2.04 5.05
N MET A 305 -16.04 -1.11 4.13
CA MET A 305 -14.99 -0.69 3.21
C MET A 305 -13.79 -0.21 4.03
N ARG A 306 -12.63 -0.79 3.78
CA ARG A 306 -11.40 -0.44 4.47
C ARG A 306 -10.18 -0.69 3.62
N THR A 307 -9.12 -0.04 3.99
CA THR A 307 -7.78 -0.29 3.45
C THR A 307 -6.84 -0.49 4.61
N VAL A 308 -6.15 -1.61 4.64
CA VAL A 308 -5.07 -1.86 5.59
C VAL A 308 -3.76 -1.68 4.84
N ALA A 309 -2.92 -0.81 5.33
CA ALA A 309 -1.63 -0.50 4.71
C ALA A 309 -0.50 -0.70 5.73
N VAL A 310 0.46 -1.55 5.40
CA VAL A 310 1.68 -1.74 6.18
C VAL A 310 2.86 -1.24 5.37
N THR A 311 3.49 -0.20 5.87
CA THR A 311 4.67 0.40 5.26
C THR A 311 5.91 -0.14 5.95
N MET A 312 6.86 -0.63 5.17
CA MET A 312 8.09 -1.28 5.60
C MET A 312 9.30 -0.53 5.03
N GLU A 313 10.23 -0.16 5.90
CA GLU A 313 11.52 0.44 5.54
C GLU A 313 12.63 -0.57 5.81
N PRO A 314 13.18 -1.21 4.77
CA PRO A 314 14.28 -2.15 4.93
C PRO A 314 15.52 -1.43 5.49
N VAL A 315 16.14 -2.01 6.51
CA VAL A 315 17.36 -1.48 7.09
C VAL A 315 18.55 -2.30 6.58
N PRO A 316 19.55 -1.67 5.93
CA PRO A 316 20.73 -2.40 5.46
C PRO A 316 21.43 -3.15 6.59
N PRO A 317 21.96 -4.38 6.36
CA PRO A 317 22.51 -5.24 7.40
C PRO A 317 23.60 -4.58 8.25
N LEU A 318 24.55 -3.88 7.62
CA LEU A 318 25.61 -3.17 8.35
C LEU A 318 25.06 -2.08 9.29
N LYS A 319 23.98 -1.41 8.88
CA LYS A 319 23.32 -0.40 9.70
C LYS A 319 22.55 -1.04 10.85
N ALA A 320 21.88 -2.15 10.59
CA ALA A 320 21.16 -2.93 11.59
C ALA A 320 22.12 -3.49 12.66
N MET A 321 23.21 -4.11 12.23
CA MET A 321 24.25 -4.64 13.13
C MET A 321 24.89 -3.55 14.01
N ARG A 322 25.20 -2.38 13.43
CA ARG A 322 25.70 -1.25 14.21
C ARG A 322 24.68 -0.78 15.26
N ALA A 323 23.40 -0.67 14.88
CA ALA A 323 22.36 -0.25 15.81
C ALA A 323 22.20 -1.23 16.98
N VAL A 324 22.27 -2.54 16.72
CA VAL A 324 22.24 -3.58 17.77
C VAL A 324 23.50 -3.50 18.63
N GLY A 325 24.68 -3.33 18.03
CA GLY A 325 25.93 -3.17 18.77
C GLY A 325 25.91 -1.96 19.72
N PHE A 326 25.41 -0.82 19.27
CA PHE A 326 25.23 0.36 20.12
C PHE A 326 24.23 0.12 21.26
N ALA A 327 23.09 -0.52 20.96
CA ALA A 327 22.08 -0.85 21.97
C ALA A 327 22.67 -1.78 23.05
N LYS A 328 23.40 -2.82 22.65
CA LYS A 328 24.07 -3.77 23.56
C LYS A 328 25.12 -3.07 24.46
N THR A 329 25.91 -2.20 23.84
CA THR A 329 26.93 -1.45 24.60
C THR A 329 26.29 -0.49 25.61
N ALA A 330 25.19 0.18 25.21
CA ALA A 330 24.43 1.06 26.09
C ALA A 330 23.77 0.29 27.26
N ASP A 331 23.20 -0.88 26.98
CA ASP A 331 22.57 -1.74 28.01
C ASP A 331 23.64 -2.25 29.02
N VAL A 332 24.83 -2.67 28.55
CA VAL A 332 25.92 -3.11 29.40
C VAL A 332 26.43 -1.96 30.30
N ALA A 333 26.65 -0.77 29.72
CA ALA A 333 27.10 0.39 30.46
C ALA A 333 26.09 0.84 31.53
N ASP A 334 24.78 0.79 31.19
CA ASP A 334 23.70 1.15 32.13
C ASP A 334 23.56 0.10 33.26
N GLU A 335 23.78 -1.18 32.95
CA GLU A 335 23.80 -2.26 33.95
C GLU A 335 24.97 -2.15 34.90
N GLU A 336 26.19 -1.89 34.40
CA GLU A 336 27.38 -1.67 35.26
C GLU A 336 27.22 -0.45 36.19
N LEU A 337 26.65 0.65 35.67
CA LEU A 337 26.40 1.84 36.46
C LEU A 337 25.39 1.55 37.59
N ARG A 338 24.37 0.76 37.32
CA ARG A 338 23.34 0.41 38.30
C ARG A 338 23.83 -0.59 39.35
N GLN A 339 24.60 -1.57 38.94
CA GLN A 339 25.23 -2.49 39.90
C GLN A 339 26.08 -1.71 40.90
N LYS A 340 26.81 -0.70 40.42
CA LYS A 340 27.58 0.21 41.28
C LYS A 340 26.71 1.05 42.23
N LEU A 341 25.47 1.36 41.81
CA LEU A 341 24.50 2.14 42.58
C LEU A 341 23.54 1.29 43.42
N GLY A 342 23.64 -0.06 43.37
CA GLY A 342 22.83 -0.97 44.16
C GLY A 342 21.37 -1.15 43.71
N PHE A 343 21.04 -0.80 42.45
CA PHE A 343 19.69 -0.97 41.93
C PHE A 343 19.46 -2.39 41.37
N LEU A 344 18.36 -3.02 41.76
CA LEU A 344 17.93 -4.32 41.23
C LEU A 344 17.38 -4.20 39.82
N GLY A 345 17.76 -5.14 38.95
CA GLY A 345 17.24 -5.24 37.59
C GLY A 345 15.74 -5.58 37.54
N THR A 346 14.94 -4.84 36.78
CA THR A 346 13.49 -5.13 36.59
C THR A 346 13.28 -6.17 35.49
N ALA A 347 12.19 -6.96 35.60
CA ALA A 347 11.79 -7.95 34.59
C ALA A 347 11.67 -7.33 33.18
N LYS A 348 11.19 -6.07 33.08
CA LYS A 348 11.09 -5.32 31.82
C LYS A 348 12.44 -5.18 31.11
N ARG A 349 13.52 -4.98 31.88
CA ARG A 349 14.86 -4.82 31.32
C ARG A 349 15.46 -6.14 30.87
N ARG A 350 15.27 -7.21 31.65
CA ARG A 350 15.69 -8.55 31.21
C ARG A 350 15.06 -8.89 29.87
N ASN A 351 13.77 -8.66 29.73
CA ASN A 351 13.08 -8.87 28.46
C ASN A 351 13.59 -7.98 27.34
N GLN A 352 14.07 -6.77 27.65
CA GLN A 352 14.66 -5.86 26.66
C GLN A 352 16.05 -6.33 26.22
N ALA A 353 16.89 -6.76 27.12
CA ALA A 353 18.21 -7.34 26.82
C ALA A 353 18.08 -8.64 26.01
N ASP A 354 17.13 -9.51 26.38
CA ASP A 354 16.81 -10.74 25.64
C ASP A 354 16.31 -10.44 24.23
N ALA A 355 15.52 -9.37 24.05
CA ALA A 355 15.05 -8.95 22.73
C ALA A 355 16.21 -8.43 21.85
N VAL A 356 17.16 -7.68 22.42
CA VAL A 356 18.37 -7.22 21.69
C VAL A 356 19.25 -8.42 21.30
N SER A 357 19.42 -9.40 22.19
CA SER A 357 20.22 -10.60 21.90
C SER A 357 19.55 -11.48 20.83
N ARG A 358 18.23 -11.66 20.87
CA ARG A 358 17.49 -12.38 19.82
C ARG A 358 17.62 -11.67 18.46
N ARG A 359 17.50 -10.35 18.44
CA ARG A 359 17.67 -9.58 17.20
C ARG A 359 19.08 -9.68 16.61
N GLU A 360 20.11 -9.73 17.48
CA GLU A 360 21.50 -9.98 17.05
C GLU A 360 21.62 -11.35 16.38
N GLN A 361 21.03 -12.40 16.99
CA GLN A 361 21.04 -13.75 16.45
C GLN A 361 20.30 -13.82 15.11
N GLU A 362 19.09 -13.26 15.03
CA GLU A 362 18.31 -13.22 13.81
C GLU A 362 19.03 -12.52 12.64
N LEU A 363 19.73 -11.42 12.94
CA LEU A 363 20.58 -10.73 11.96
C LEU A 363 21.77 -11.59 11.52
N ALA A 364 22.40 -12.34 12.44
CA ALA A 364 23.47 -13.27 12.12
C ALA A 364 22.97 -14.45 11.27
N ASP A 365 21.76 -14.90 11.50
CA ASP A 365 21.10 -15.95 10.73
C ASP A 365 20.59 -15.46 9.35
N GLY A 366 20.80 -14.17 9.03
CA GLY A 366 20.47 -13.58 7.72
C GLY A 366 19.06 -12.99 7.62
N HIS A 367 18.37 -12.84 8.74
CA HIS A 367 17.09 -12.14 8.74
C HIS A 367 17.27 -10.62 8.52
N ALA A 368 16.26 -9.99 7.92
CA ALA A 368 16.28 -8.56 7.67
C ALA A 368 15.71 -7.77 8.84
N ASP A 369 16.36 -6.67 9.19
CA ASP A 369 15.77 -5.67 10.05
C ASP A 369 14.86 -4.75 9.22
N VAL A 370 13.66 -4.54 9.69
CA VAL A 370 12.63 -3.75 9.00
C VAL A 370 11.93 -2.84 9.99
N ARG A 371 11.88 -1.56 9.68
CA ARG A 371 11.00 -0.63 10.39
C ARG A 371 9.65 -0.62 9.70
N PHE A 372 8.58 -0.78 10.45
CA PHE A 372 7.26 -0.80 9.86
C PHE A 372 6.26 0.05 10.64
N SER A 373 5.25 0.54 9.92
CA SER A 373 4.11 1.26 10.45
C SER A 373 2.85 0.80 9.74
N GLY A 374 1.74 0.72 10.47
CA GLY A 374 0.46 0.28 9.92
C GLY A 374 -0.60 1.36 10.01
N TYR A 375 -1.48 1.39 9.03
CA TYR A 375 -2.61 2.30 8.93
C TYR A 375 -3.85 1.56 8.46
N ILE A 376 -4.97 1.99 8.97
CA ILE A 376 -6.28 1.49 8.58
C ILE A 376 -7.14 2.67 8.17
#